data_8d3094ae4e7cc3a157d8bc969a270b09
#
_entry.id   8d3094ae4e7cc3a157d8bc969a270b09
#
_cell.length_a   1.000
_cell.length_b   1.000
_cell.length_c   1.000
_cell.angle_alpha   90.00
_cell.angle_beta   90.00
_cell.angle_gamma   90.00
#
_symmetry.space_group_name_H-M   'P 1'
#
loop_
_entity.id
_entity.type
_entity.pdbx_description
1 polymer ?
#
loop_
_entity_poly.entity_id
_entity_poly.type
_entity_poly.pdbx_seq_one_letter_code
_entity_poly.pdbx_strand_id
1 'polypeptide(L)'
;MQAATGVFRQTFIIAALSASLGFFALGFGAIQITGGGSSTAIIWPADAFALCVMLRFARGWNERGVMLAGIFIADLFGNGLGGATAVLTLGYSLVNVLELALCLLLVGHRRALHFSSNKSVMLFGLKVGLLPSLLGGIAAMLVTQLGGGADGFAAGRNWFFADVLGFCIIFPIGMTISWRQIQKLRLRERLPLALGTVLLVVAITLWVFPLRHYPLQFLILPAALIMTSQFRVLGAGTAMIIIATIVLAEPVPKIPFDEVVRIQYLQLFLAVSSIVCARAAGLLNQRDLHQAIIERRHRRAVRASRFKSQLLAHVSHEVRSPLSAIIGFSSMLEGGSLSAQRAPEFAAIIAHNGELLQRLHDDLLDLSRAEAGALNIQFQRVPVGSTLKTCVGAIRMDATLGGKDVLIETVEEALAVQADPVRLAQILNNLIANAFKYGDNFSPIRVRAHALEDGFGRIEIVNAGPGIPASERQAVFLPFRRSAEVGRRVPGAGLGLSIAKLLVEAQGGRIDFESVPGRQTRFWIDLPLAA
;
A
#
# COMPACT_ATOMS: atom_id res chain seq x y z
N MET A 1 1.94 26.33 -2.14
CA MET A 1 3.38 26.08 -2.20
C MET A 1 4.13 26.64 -1.00
N GLN A 2 3.90 27.85 -0.53
CA GLN A 2 4.59 28.46 0.65
C GLN A 2 4.34 27.72 1.97
N ALA A 3 3.14 27.20 2.26
CA ALA A 3 2.85 26.45 3.47
C ALA A 3 3.61 25.10 3.53
N ALA A 4 3.79 24.43 2.42
CA ALA A 4 4.54 23.17 2.35
C ALA A 4 6.05 23.36 2.56
N THR A 5 6.61 24.49 2.12
CA THR A 5 8.02 24.82 2.35
C THR A 5 8.29 25.21 3.81
N GLY A 6 7.33 25.85 4.49
CA GLY A 6 7.44 26.22 5.91
C GLY A 6 7.45 25.01 6.83
N VAL A 7 6.52 24.08 6.65
CA VAL A 7 6.46 22.81 7.43
C VAL A 7 7.72 21.99 7.22
N PHE A 8 8.25 21.96 5.99
CA PHE A 8 9.46 21.24 5.69
C PHE A 8 10.70 21.81 6.41
N ARG A 9 10.85 23.14 6.40
CA ARG A 9 11.96 23.83 7.08
C ARG A 9 11.94 23.59 8.59
N GLN A 10 10.76 23.61 9.20
CA GLN A 10 10.60 23.28 10.63
C GLN A 10 11.01 21.82 10.93
N THR A 11 10.54 20.87 10.12
CA THR A 11 10.90 19.44 10.29
C THR A 11 12.40 19.21 10.19
N PHE A 12 13.09 19.88 9.27
CA PHE A 12 14.54 19.79 9.12
C PHE A 12 15.27 20.38 10.32
N ILE A 13 14.89 21.56 10.81
CA ILE A 13 15.50 22.20 11.98
C ILE A 13 15.37 21.30 13.21
N ILE A 14 14.17 20.76 13.45
CA ILE A 14 13.94 19.82 14.56
C ILE A 14 14.83 18.57 14.41
N ALA A 15 14.96 18.02 13.22
CA ALA A 15 15.79 16.87 12.97
C ALA A 15 17.28 17.17 13.18
N ALA A 16 17.78 18.33 12.74
CA ALA A 16 19.16 18.74 12.93
C ALA A 16 19.50 18.96 14.40
N LEU A 17 18.62 19.64 15.14
CA LEU A 17 18.76 19.80 16.59
C LEU A 17 18.70 18.45 17.31
N SER A 18 17.78 17.56 16.92
CA SER A 18 17.67 16.22 17.50
C SER A 18 18.92 15.38 17.24
N ALA A 19 19.52 15.48 16.04
CA ALA A 19 20.77 14.80 15.73
C ALA A 19 21.91 15.29 16.62
N SER A 20 22.09 16.59 16.76
CA SER A 20 23.19 17.18 17.55
C SER A 20 23.01 16.95 19.05
N LEU A 21 21.82 17.22 19.60
CA LEU A 21 21.53 17.01 21.03
C LEU A 21 21.53 15.53 21.41
N GLY A 22 20.98 14.69 20.55
CA GLY A 22 20.97 13.25 20.76
C GLY A 22 22.39 12.66 20.66
N PHE A 23 23.20 13.14 19.72
CA PHE A 23 24.61 12.78 19.64
C PHE A 23 25.36 13.15 20.91
N PHE A 24 25.24 14.40 21.39
CA PHE A 24 25.83 14.86 22.62
C PHE A 24 25.39 13.99 23.82
N ALA A 25 24.08 13.79 24.00
CA ALA A 25 23.56 13.05 25.16
C ALA A 25 24.03 11.60 25.18
N LEU A 26 24.02 10.92 24.02
CA LEU A 26 24.45 9.53 23.90
C LEU A 26 25.96 9.38 24.00
N GLY A 27 26.72 10.28 23.39
CA GLY A 27 28.20 10.29 23.43
C GLY A 27 28.72 10.62 24.83
N PHE A 28 28.25 11.73 25.41
CA PHE A 28 28.63 12.12 26.76
C PHE A 28 28.22 11.06 27.80
N GLY A 29 27.00 10.50 27.66
CA GLY A 29 26.54 9.40 28.52
C GLY A 29 27.44 8.17 28.40
N ALA A 30 27.85 7.79 27.20
CA ALA A 30 28.80 6.68 26.98
C ALA A 30 30.17 6.93 27.64
N ILE A 31 30.68 8.15 27.55
CA ILE A 31 31.95 8.54 28.23
C ILE A 31 31.80 8.46 29.77
N GLN A 32 30.69 8.94 30.34
CA GLN A 32 30.46 8.92 31.78
C GLN A 32 30.32 7.50 32.35
N ILE A 33 29.61 6.61 31.63
CA ILE A 33 29.43 5.21 32.05
C ILE A 33 30.76 4.45 32.07
N THR A 34 31.70 4.80 31.20
CA THR A 34 33.00 4.11 31.09
C THR A 34 34.12 4.69 31.97
N GLY A 35 33.81 5.66 32.83
CA GLY A 35 34.77 6.14 33.85
C GLY A 35 35.54 7.40 33.50
N GLY A 36 35.14 8.14 32.47
CA GLY A 36 35.67 9.51 32.14
C GLY A 36 37.10 9.56 31.54
N GLY A 37 37.31 10.58 30.77
CA GLY A 37 38.58 11.23 30.32
C GLY A 37 39.76 10.46 29.74
N SER A 38 40.02 9.24 30.13
CA SER A 38 41.16 8.45 29.65
C SER A 38 40.81 7.08 29.06
N SER A 39 39.58 6.63 29.21
CA SER A 39 39.12 5.35 28.68
C SER A 39 38.13 5.56 27.51
N THR A 40 38.37 4.84 26.41
CA THR A 40 37.43 4.78 25.28
C THR A 40 36.14 4.10 25.68
N ALA A 41 34.99 4.61 25.21
CA ALA A 41 33.68 4.06 25.52
C ALA A 41 33.56 2.57 25.12
N ILE A 42 32.88 1.77 25.93
CA ILE A 42 32.61 0.35 25.61
C ILE A 42 31.59 0.21 24.46
N ILE A 43 30.65 1.16 24.34
CA ILE A 43 29.65 1.27 23.28
C ILE A 43 29.56 2.72 22.84
N TRP A 44 29.46 2.96 21.53
CA TRP A 44 29.29 4.29 20.96
C TRP A 44 28.00 4.38 20.14
N PRO A 45 26.87 4.66 20.79
CA PRO A 45 25.57 4.68 20.11
C PRO A 45 25.31 5.99 19.33
N ALA A 46 26.12 7.02 19.54
CA ALA A 46 25.89 8.37 19.02
C ALA A 46 25.93 8.43 17.49
N ASP A 47 26.92 7.80 16.87
CA ASP A 47 27.08 7.78 15.41
C ASP A 47 25.94 7.05 14.72
N ALA A 48 25.55 5.89 15.25
CA ALA A 48 24.42 5.13 14.72
C ALA A 48 23.10 5.90 14.80
N PHE A 49 22.87 6.63 15.92
CA PHE A 49 21.70 7.49 16.08
C PHE A 49 21.72 8.65 15.10
N ALA A 50 22.81 9.40 15.03
CA ALA A 50 22.98 10.54 14.13
C ALA A 50 22.78 10.12 12.68
N LEU A 51 23.38 9.03 12.25
CA LEU A 51 23.22 8.49 10.90
C LEU A 51 21.77 8.16 10.58
N CYS A 52 21.04 7.54 11.52
CA CYS A 52 19.60 7.27 11.34
C CYS A 52 18.78 8.55 11.11
N VAL A 53 19.03 9.59 11.90
CA VAL A 53 18.33 10.88 11.75
C VAL A 53 18.69 11.52 10.41
N MET A 54 19.96 11.54 10.03
CA MET A 54 20.43 12.11 8.76
C MET A 54 19.84 11.38 7.55
N LEU A 55 19.83 10.05 7.53
CA LEU A 55 19.26 9.26 6.42
C LEU A 55 17.73 9.43 6.29
N ARG A 56 17.05 9.70 7.38
CA ARG A 56 15.59 9.88 7.38
C ARG A 56 15.14 11.28 6.99
N PHE A 57 15.86 12.30 7.41
CA PHE A 57 15.38 13.67 7.36
C PHE A 57 16.18 14.57 6.41
N ALA A 58 17.47 14.29 6.14
CA ALA A 58 18.25 15.07 5.18
C ALA A 58 17.98 14.62 3.74
N ARG A 59 17.66 15.59 2.87
CA ARG A 59 17.36 15.33 1.45
C ARG A 59 18.55 15.50 0.53
N GLY A 60 19.51 16.35 0.88
CA GLY A 60 20.65 16.70 0.05
C GLY A 60 21.93 16.87 0.86
N TRP A 61 23.05 17.05 0.15
CA TRP A 61 24.35 17.21 0.78
C TRP A 61 24.47 18.49 1.62
N ASN A 62 23.80 19.58 1.24
CA ASN A 62 23.78 20.81 2.02
C ASN A 62 23.15 20.58 3.42
N GLU A 63 22.02 19.89 3.47
CA GLU A 63 21.36 19.55 4.72
C GLU A 63 22.21 18.59 5.58
N ARG A 64 22.84 17.60 4.94
CA ARG A 64 23.79 16.69 5.60
C ARG A 64 24.99 17.43 6.17
N GLY A 65 25.55 18.39 5.42
CA GLY A 65 26.66 19.23 5.88
C GLY A 65 26.30 20.06 7.12
N VAL A 66 25.11 20.66 7.14
CA VAL A 66 24.62 21.40 8.33
C VAL A 66 24.49 20.49 9.54
N MET A 67 23.94 19.27 9.36
CA MET A 67 23.82 18.29 10.44
C MET A 67 25.19 17.81 10.94
N LEU A 68 26.14 17.53 10.03
CA LEU A 68 27.51 17.15 10.39
C LEU A 68 28.24 18.24 11.17
N ALA A 69 28.07 19.51 10.79
CA ALA A 69 28.62 20.64 11.53
C ALA A 69 28.03 20.76 12.95
N GLY A 70 26.71 20.57 13.08
CA GLY A 70 26.05 20.55 14.39
C GLY A 70 26.52 19.39 15.28
N ILE A 71 26.71 18.19 14.69
CA ILE A 71 27.26 17.02 15.38
C ILE A 71 28.71 17.28 15.81
N PHE A 72 29.54 17.87 14.94
CA PHE A 72 30.93 18.23 15.28
C PHE A 72 31.00 19.14 16.52
N ILE A 73 30.17 20.18 16.55
CA ILE A 73 30.10 21.09 17.72
C ILE A 73 29.63 20.32 18.96
N ALA A 74 28.60 19.50 18.84
CA ALA A 74 28.08 18.70 19.95
C ALA A 74 29.12 17.74 20.52
N ASP A 75 29.93 17.13 19.66
CA ASP A 75 30.97 16.20 20.03
C ASP A 75 32.19 16.88 20.68
N LEU A 76 32.58 18.07 20.19
CA LEU A 76 33.59 18.91 20.84
C LEU A 76 33.22 19.21 22.31
N PHE A 77 31.95 19.57 22.54
CA PHE A 77 31.46 19.79 23.90
C PHE A 77 31.44 18.50 24.72
N GLY A 78 31.01 17.38 24.14
CA GLY A 78 30.94 16.08 24.82
C GLY A 78 32.31 15.58 25.26
N ASN A 79 33.30 15.57 24.37
CA ASN A 79 34.67 15.16 24.65
C ASN A 79 35.38 16.13 25.62
N GLY A 80 35.19 17.45 25.45
CA GLY A 80 35.75 18.45 26.34
C GLY A 80 35.23 18.35 27.78
N LEU A 81 33.91 18.20 27.96
CA LEU A 81 33.30 17.97 29.27
C LEU A 81 33.66 16.59 29.84
N GLY A 82 33.97 15.61 28.98
CA GLY A 82 34.48 14.30 29.38
C GLY A 82 35.92 14.32 29.89
N GLY A 83 36.64 15.47 29.85
CA GLY A 83 37.99 15.64 30.39
C GLY A 83 39.10 15.30 29.39
N ALA A 84 38.80 15.16 28.10
CA ALA A 84 39.84 14.98 27.07
C ALA A 84 40.68 16.26 26.88
N THR A 85 41.95 16.11 26.53
CA THR A 85 42.81 17.25 26.18
C THR A 85 42.30 17.93 24.91
N ALA A 86 42.65 19.21 24.68
CA ALA A 86 42.20 19.94 23.49
C ALA A 86 42.54 19.24 22.16
N VAL A 87 43.72 18.61 22.08
CA VAL A 87 44.17 17.84 20.90
C VAL A 87 43.31 16.61 20.70
N LEU A 88 43.04 15.85 21.75
CA LEU A 88 42.17 14.65 21.68
C LEU A 88 40.73 15.02 21.41
N THR A 89 40.20 16.07 22.02
CA THR A 89 38.85 16.58 21.80
C THR A 89 38.66 16.92 20.32
N LEU A 90 39.53 17.72 19.74
CA LEU A 90 39.44 18.10 18.33
C LEU A 90 39.62 16.89 17.40
N GLY A 91 40.61 16.05 17.69
CA GLY A 91 40.94 14.88 16.87
C GLY A 91 39.81 13.85 16.85
N TYR A 92 39.28 13.47 18.00
CA TYR A 92 38.18 12.50 18.09
C TYR A 92 36.87 13.03 17.45
N SER A 93 36.56 14.30 17.66
CA SER A 93 35.40 14.91 17.03
C SER A 93 35.52 14.97 15.51
N LEU A 94 36.71 15.16 14.97
CA LEU A 94 36.96 15.07 13.53
C LEU A 94 36.81 13.64 13.01
N VAL A 95 37.30 12.64 13.75
CA VAL A 95 37.16 11.22 13.40
C VAL A 95 35.68 10.83 13.30
N ASN A 96 34.86 11.15 14.30
CA ASN A 96 33.41 10.85 14.30
C ASN A 96 32.69 11.47 13.08
N VAL A 97 32.97 12.74 12.78
CA VAL A 97 32.35 13.40 11.62
C VAL A 97 32.81 12.80 10.29
N LEU A 98 34.08 12.44 10.16
CA LEU A 98 34.61 11.78 8.96
C LEU A 98 34.02 10.37 8.79
N GLU A 99 33.83 9.64 9.87
CA GLU A 99 33.16 8.33 9.87
C GLU A 99 31.71 8.42 9.41
N LEU A 100 30.95 9.36 9.98
CA LEU A 100 29.56 9.62 9.54
C LEU A 100 29.51 10.07 8.07
N ALA A 101 30.42 10.95 7.63
CA ALA A 101 30.48 11.37 6.23
C ALA A 101 30.77 10.19 5.30
N LEU A 102 31.69 9.29 5.68
CA LEU A 102 31.97 8.07 4.95
C LEU A 102 30.76 7.13 4.88
N CYS A 103 30.04 6.92 5.99
CA CYS A 103 28.79 6.17 6.00
C CYS A 103 27.78 6.74 4.99
N LEU A 104 27.61 8.06 4.97
CA LEU A 104 26.68 8.75 4.06
C LEU A 104 27.09 8.61 2.59
N LEU A 105 28.39 8.63 2.29
CA LEU A 105 28.94 8.41 0.95
C LEU A 105 28.69 6.96 0.48
N LEU A 106 28.97 5.97 1.32
CA LEU A 106 28.83 4.56 1.00
C LEU A 106 27.37 4.10 0.86
N VAL A 107 26.46 4.70 1.63
CA VAL A 107 25.01 4.42 1.56
C VAL A 107 24.35 5.19 0.41
N GLY A 108 24.83 6.39 0.09
CA GLY A 108 24.29 7.24 -0.98
C GLY A 108 22.90 7.81 -0.66
N HIS A 109 22.07 7.97 -1.72
CA HIS A 109 20.72 8.57 -1.62
C HIS A 109 19.59 7.59 -1.30
N ARG A 110 19.88 6.35 -0.95
CA ARG A 110 18.87 5.31 -0.74
C ARG A 110 18.10 5.53 0.56
N ARG A 111 16.92 6.14 0.47
CA ARG A 111 15.99 6.38 1.60
C ARG A 111 15.37 5.12 2.21
N ALA A 112 15.43 3.99 1.54
CA ALA A 112 14.81 2.74 1.96
C ALA A 112 15.85 1.62 1.96
N LEU A 113 16.59 1.49 3.05
CA LEU A 113 17.35 0.28 3.33
C LEU A 113 16.37 -0.81 3.75
N HIS A 114 16.04 -1.67 2.81
CA HIS A 114 15.20 -2.82 3.10
C HIS A 114 16.08 -3.94 3.66
N PHE A 115 16.00 -4.17 4.97
CA PHE A 115 16.63 -5.33 5.63
C PHE A 115 15.94 -6.67 5.26
N SER A 116 15.37 -6.75 4.06
CA SER A 116 14.58 -7.89 3.61
C SER A 116 15.40 -9.04 3.05
N SER A 117 16.65 -8.82 2.65
CA SER A 117 17.50 -9.87 2.10
C SER A 117 18.82 -10.00 2.86
N ASN A 118 19.40 -11.22 2.89
CA ASN A 118 20.71 -11.47 3.50
C ASN A 118 21.79 -10.59 2.87
N LYS A 119 21.75 -10.44 1.54
CA LYS A 119 22.70 -9.60 0.79
C LYS A 119 22.63 -8.14 1.21
N SER A 120 21.42 -7.60 1.42
CA SER A 120 21.23 -6.20 1.87
C SER A 120 21.75 -5.99 3.28
N VAL A 121 21.50 -6.92 4.20
CA VAL A 121 21.97 -6.86 5.58
C VAL A 121 23.51 -6.95 5.64
N MET A 122 24.09 -7.89 4.90
CA MET A 122 25.54 -8.08 4.86
C MET A 122 26.25 -6.85 4.23
N LEU A 123 25.75 -6.38 3.08
CA LEU A 123 26.33 -5.21 2.41
C LEU A 123 26.21 -3.95 3.27
N PHE A 124 25.13 -3.84 4.01
CA PHE A 124 24.92 -2.75 4.93
C PHE A 124 25.86 -2.85 6.14
N GLY A 125 25.95 -4.01 6.79
CA GLY A 125 26.91 -4.25 7.87
C GLY A 125 28.34 -3.90 7.47
N LEU A 126 28.74 -4.25 6.25
CA LEU A 126 30.06 -3.90 5.72
C LEU A 126 30.23 -2.40 5.52
N LYS A 127 29.26 -1.73 4.88
CA LYS A 127 29.35 -0.31 4.46
C LYS A 127 29.16 0.69 5.59
N VAL A 128 28.40 0.34 6.61
CA VAL A 128 28.03 1.25 7.70
C VAL A 128 28.67 0.83 9.02
N GLY A 129 28.67 -0.47 9.32
CA GLY A 129 29.23 -0.97 10.57
C GLY A 129 30.74 -1.20 10.50
N LEU A 130 31.20 -2.07 9.60
CA LEU A 130 32.60 -2.55 9.67
C LEU A 130 33.63 -1.59 9.05
N LEU A 131 33.40 -1.16 7.80
CA LEU A 131 34.43 -0.38 7.08
C LEU A 131 34.64 1.02 7.66
N PRO A 132 33.59 1.83 7.94
CA PRO A 132 33.77 3.13 8.58
C PRO A 132 34.39 3.02 9.96
N SER A 133 33.91 2.11 10.82
CA SER A 133 34.45 1.94 12.17
C SER A 133 35.90 1.43 12.19
N LEU A 134 36.29 0.63 11.19
CA LEU A 134 37.71 0.23 11.04
C LEU A 134 38.58 1.43 10.71
N LEU A 135 38.16 2.27 9.77
CA LEU A 135 38.91 3.48 9.40
C LEU A 135 38.90 4.52 10.53
N GLY A 136 37.75 4.66 11.23
CA GLY A 136 37.63 5.48 12.45
C GLY A 136 38.58 5.01 13.54
N GLY A 137 38.68 3.70 13.80
CA GLY A 137 39.61 3.12 14.75
C GLY A 137 41.06 3.37 14.40
N ILE A 138 41.47 3.26 13.13
CA ILE A 138 42.81 3.60 12.67
C ILE A 138 43.09 5.09 12.88
N ALA A 139 42.14 5.97 12.56
CA ALA A 139 42.30 7.41 12.78
C ALA A 139 42.37 7.75 14.27
N ALA A 140 41.57 7.14 15.12
CA ALA A 140 41.60 7.32 16.56
C ALA A 140 42.93 6.86 17.18
N MET A 141 43.51 5.76 16.68
CA MET A 141 44.86 5.31 17.04
C MET A 141 45.91 6.42 16.77
N LEU A 142 45.90 7.00 15.59
CA LEU A 142 46.81 8.06 15.20
C LEU A 142 46.63 9.33 16.04
N VAL A 143 45.35 9.74 16.25
CA VAL A 143 45.01 10.90 17.08
C VAL A 143 45.53 10.71 18.52
N THR A 144 45.35 9.51 19.09
CA THR A 144 45.82 9.19 20.44
C THR A 144 47.35 9.29 20.54
N GLN A 145 48.08 8.74 19.57
CA GLN A 145 49.54 8.80 19.52
C GLN A 145 50.06 10.24 19.40
N LEU A 146 49.45 11.03 18.51
CA LEU A 146 49.80 12.44 18.31
C LEU A 146 49.45 13.31 19.53
N GLY A 147 48.40 12.97 20.26
CA GLY A 147 47.96 13.64 21.48
C GLY A 147 48.74 13.25 22.74
N GLY A 148 49.80 12.43 22.62
CA GLY A 148 50.65 11.99 23.75
C GLY A 148 50.06 10.87 24.60
N GLY A 149 49.03 10.16 24.09
CA GLY A 149 48.44 9.00 24.76
C GLY A 149 49.34 7.77 24.75
N ALA A 150 49.35 7.02 25.85
CA ALA A 150 50.31 5.93 26.07
C ALA A 150 50.08 4.69 25.17
N ASP A 151 48.83 4.39 24.76
CA ASP A 151 48.49 3.19 23.96
C ASP A 151 47.49 3.52 22.87
N GLY A 152 47.98 4.01 21.73
CA GLY A 152 47.15 4.31 20.56
C GLY A 152 46.47 3.07 19.96
N PHE A 153 47.14 1.90 20.01
CA PHE A 153 46.58 0.65 19.47
C PHE A 153 45.35 0.21 20.27
N ALA A 154 45.41 0.26 21.60
CA ALA A 154 44.27 -0.03 22.45
C ALA A 154 43.11 0.95 22.18
N ALA A 155 43.39 2.25 22.03
CA ALA A 155 42.38 3.26 21.71
C ALA A 155 41.69 2.95 20.38
N GLY A 156 42.43 2.69 19.30
CA GLY A 156 41.87 2.38 17.99
C GLY A 156 41.04 1.10 17.97
N ARG A 157 41.53 0.06 18.64
CA ARG A 157 40.81 -1.21 18.79
C ARG A 157 39.49 -1.03 19.55
N ASN A 158 39.51 -0.35 20.69
CA ASN A 158 38.31 -0.10 21.49
C ASN A 158 37.31 0.76 20.73
N TRP A 159 37.76 1.78 19.98
CA TRP A 159 36.96 2.59 19.09
C TRP A 159 36.17 1.72 18.09
N PHE A 160 36.92 0.88 17.35
CA PHE A 160 36.31 -0.04 16.37
C PHE A 160 35.20 -0.89 16.96
N PHE A 161 35.44 -1.55 18.09
CA PHE A 161 34.44 -2.42 18.70
C PHE A 161 33.26 -1.64 19.28
N ALA A 162 33.48 -0.45 19.85
CA ALA A 162 32.43 0.39 20.41
C ALA A 162 31.45 0.89 19.33
N ASP A 163 31.97 1.33 18.19
CA ASP A 163 31.18 1.79 17.06
C ASP A 163 30.40 0.66 16.39
N VAL A 164 31.09 -0.45 16.08
CA VAL A 164 30.38 -1.63 15.52
C VAL A 164 29.23 -2.06 16.41
N LEU A 165 29.43 -2.06 17.73
CA LEU A 165 28.36 -2.41 18.67
C LEU A 165 27.24 -1.38 18.67
N GLY A 166 27.56 -0.08 18.66
CA GLY A 166 26.59 1.00 18.54
C GLY A 166 25.73 0.87 17.28
N PHE A 167 26.35 0.61 16.13
CA PHE A 167 25.64 0.36 14.88
C PHE A 167 24.77 -0.92 14.92
N CYS A 168 25.25 -2.00 15.51
CA CYS A 168 24.48 -3.25 15.62
C CYS A 168 23.22 -3.08 16.47
N ILE A 169 23.26 -2.28 17.53
CA ILE A 169 22.12 -2.08 18.45
C ILE A 169 21.17 -1.01 17.94
N ILE A 170 21.66 0.17 17.62
CA ILE A 170 20.83 1.37 17.37
C ILE A 170 20.29 1.41 15.93
N PHE A 171 21.14 1.08 14.96
CA PHE A 171 20.80 1.32 13.57
C PHE A 171 19.59 0.50 13.05
N PRO A 172 19.44 -0.81 13.35
CA PRO A 172 18.27 -1.57 12.92
C PRO A 172 16.95 -0.98 13.44
N ILE A 173 16.96 -0.49 14.68
CA ILE A 173 15.80 0.16 15.30
C ILE A 173 15.53 1.50 14.63
N GLY A 174 16.56 2.35 14.57
CA GLY A 174 16.46 3.70 14.03
C GLY A 174 15.95 3.74 12.59
N MET A 175 16.33 2.75 11.76
CA MET A 175 15.90 2.69 10.36
C MET A 175 14.53 2.04 10.13
N THR A 176 14.08 1.17 11.03
CA THR A 176 12.84 0.42 10.82
C THR A 176 11.66 0.97 11.60
N ILE A 177 11.89 1.67 12.71
CA ILE A 177 10.82 2.27 13.51
C ILE A 177 10.04 3.31 12.70
N SER A 178 8.71 3.13 12.58
CA SER A 178 7.82 4.12 12.01
C SER A 178 6.61 4.31 12.92
N TRP A 179 6.06 5.53 12.95
CA TRP A 179 4.85 5.82 13.72
C TRP A 179 3.69 4.89 13.38
N ARG A 180 3.54 4.56 12.09
CA ARG A 180 2.53 3.61 11.61
C ARG A 180 2.72 2.19 12.16
N GLN A 181 3.97 1.76 12.36
CA GLN A 181 4.26 0.46 12.97
C GLN A 181 3.95 0.47 14.46
N ILE A 182 4.29 1.54 15.17
CA ILE A 182 3.95 1.72 16.60
C ILE A 182 2.43 1.69 16.80
N GLN A 183 1.67 2.40 15.95
CA GLN A 183 0.20 2.38 16.01
C GLN A 183 -0.38 0.99 15.70
N LYS A 184 0.20 0.26 14.73
CA LYS A 184 -0.25 -1.11 14.38
C LYS A 184 -0.01 -2.13 15.49
N LEU A 185 0.98 -1.89 16.37
CA LEU A 185 1.28 -2.78 17.49
C LEU A 185 0.20 -2.75 18.57
N ARG A 186 -0.78 -1.81 18.50
CA ARG A 186 -1.83 -1.66 19.53
C ARG A 186 -1.25 -1.78 20.95
N LEU A 187 -0.18 -1.00 21.20
CA LEU A 187 0.62 -1.11 22.42
C LEU A 187 -0.27 -1.08 23.69
N ARG A 188 -1.36 -0.31 23.66
CA ARG A 188 -2.29 -0.22 24.80
C ARG A 188 -2.96 -1.56 25.11
N GLU A 189 -3.36 -2.33 24.10
CA GLU A 189 -3.99 -3.65 24.26
C GLU A 189 -2.97 -4.73 24.64
N ARG A 190 -1.70 -4.55 24.24
CA ARG A 190 -0.59 -5.48 24.48
C ARG A 190 0.33 -5.05 25.63
N LEU A 191 -0.04 -4.02 26.38
CA LEU A 191 0.78 -3.49 27.47
C LEU A 191 1.17 -4.55 28.51
N PRO A 192 0.30 -5.45 28.97
CA PRO A 192 0.68 -6.51 29.91
C PRO A 192 1.75 -7.46 29.33
N LEU A 193 1.60 -7.82 28.05
CA LEU A 193 2.57 -8.67 27.35
C LEU A 193 3.92 -7.95 27.16
N ALA A 194 3.90 -6.65 26.85
CA ALA A 194 5.11 -5.84 26.73
C ALA A 194 5.84 -5.74 28.05
N LEU A 195 5.14 -5.43 29.14
CA LEU A 195 5.71 -5.38 30.48
C LEU A 195 6.23 -6.76 30.92
N GLY A 196 5.50 -7.84 30.68
CA GLY A 196 5.92 -9.19 30.99
C GLY A 196 7.22 -9.60 30.28
N THR A 197 7.34 -9.29 28.98
CA THR A 197 8.56 -9.60 28.21
C THR A 197 9.73 -8.71 28.61
N VAL A 198 9.52 -7.43 28.94
CA VAL A 198 10.54 -6.53 29.50
C VAL A 198 11.04 -7.06 30.83
N LEU A 199 10.12 -7.39 31.76
CA LEU A 199 10.48 -7.95 33.06
C LEU A 199 11.25 -9.28 32.92
N LEU A 200 10.87 -10.13 31.95
CA LEU A 200 11.58 -11.37 31.67
C LEU A 200 13.03 -11.11 31.26
N VAL A 201 13.25 -10.18 30.32
CA VAL A 201 14.60 -9.82 29.85
C VAL A 201 15.43 -9.24 30.99
N VAL A 202 14.86 -8.30 31.78
CA VAL A 202 15.51 -7.69 32.92
C VAL A 202 15.87 -8.75 33.97
N ALA A 203 14.91 -9.58 34.38
CA ALA A 203 15.09 -10.59 35.42
C ALA A 203 16.17 -11.62 35.03
N ILE A 204 16.13 -12.15 33.80
CA ILE A 204 17.12 -13.11 33.32
C ILE A 204 18.50 -12.45 33.23
N THR A 205 18.59 -11.21 32.74
CA THR A 205 19.88 -10.51 32.61
C THR A 205 20.48 -10.24 34.00
N LEU A 206 19.70 -9.73 34.95
CA LEU A 206 20.13 -9.48 36.33
C LEU A 206 20.46 -10.78 37.09
N TRP A 207 19.78 -11.89 36.78
CA TRP A 207 20.07 -13.19 37.40
C TRP A 207 21.36 -13.82 36.87
N VAL A 208 21.55 -13.78 35.55
CA VAL A 208 22.68 -14.45 34.86
C VAL A 208 24.01 -13.71 35.08
N PHE A 209 24.01 -12.37 35.05
CA PHE A 209 25.26 -11.58 35.11
C PHE A 209 26.04 -11.70 36.44
N PRO A 210 25.42 -11.69 37.62
CA PRO A 210 26.10 -11.90 38.88
C PRO A 210 26.63 -13.32 39.10
N LEU A 211 26.11 -14.33 38.38
CA LEU A 211 26.54 -15.73 38.50
C LEU A 211 27.87 -15.96 37.74
N ARG A 212 28.92 -15.34 38.22
CA ARG A 212 30.25 -15.19 37.61
C ARG A 212 30.98 -16.51 37.27
N HIS A 213 30.56 -17.64 37.81
CA HIS A 213 31.25 -18.93 37.69
C HIS A 213 30.68 -19.85 36.56
N TYR A 214 29.57 -19.48 35.95
CA TYR A 214 28.92 -20.30 34.95
C TYR A 214 28.70 -19.52 33.65
N PRO A 215 28.93 -20.10 32.46
CA PRO A 215 28.70 -19.43 31.17
C PRO A 215 27.20 -19.41 30.81
N LEU A 216 26.35 -18.85 31.68
CA LEU A 216 24.90 -18.84 31.53
C LEU A 216 24.37 -17.70 30.65
N GLN A 217 25.25 -16.84 30.12
CA GLN A 217 24.87 -15.68 29.29
C GLN A 217 24.05 -16.06 28.05
N PHE A 218 24.19 -17.30 27.56
CA PHE A 218 23.35 -17.78 26.47
C PHE A 218 21.84 -17.79 26.77
N LEU A 219 21.43 -17.82 28.07
CA LEU A 219 20.02 -17.75 28.49
C LEU A 219 19.38 -16.40 28.24
N ILE A 220 20.16 -15.35 28.05
CA ILE A 220 19.66 -14.02 27.73
C ILE A 220 19.09 -13.97 26.32
N LEU A 221 19.70 -14.67 25.36
CA LEU A 221 19.28 -14.67 23.98
C LEU A 221 17.85 -15.21 23.75
N PRO A 222 17.41 -16.34 24.35
CA PRO A 222 16.01 -16.78 24.30
C PRO A 222 15.02 -15.72 24.79
N ALA A 223 15.32 -15.03 25.90
CA ALA A 223 14.46 -13.98 26.42
C ALA A 223 14.35 -12.81 25.44
N ALA A 224 15.44 -12.36 24.86
CA ALA A 224 15.48 -11.34 23.81
C ALA A 224 14.72 -11.78 22.54
N LEU A 225 14.81 -13.06 22.15
CA LEU A 225 14.08 -13.62 21.03
C LEU A 225 12.56 -13.72 21.30
N ILE A 226 12.14 -14.02 22.51
CA ILE A 226 10.72 -13.99 22.90
C ILE A 226 10.18 -12.57 22.69
N MET A 227 10.84 -11.55 23.23
CA MET A 227 10.45 -10.16 23.03
C MET A 227 10.46 -9.75 21.55
N THR A 228 11.46 -10.19 20.78
CA THR A 228 11.56 -10.01 19.34
C THR A 228 10.39 -10.64 18.60
N SER A 229 9.97 -11.86 18.98
CA SER A 229 8.87 -12.57 18.34
C SER A 229 7.53 -11.83 18.49
N GLN A 230 7.31 -11.16 19.61
CA GLN A 230 6.09 -10.41 19.91
C GLN A 230 6.07 -9.02 19.28
N PHE A 231 7.18 -8.29 19.34
CA PHE A 231 7.25 -6.88 18.96
C PHE A 231 8.16 -6.60 17.75
N ARG A 232 8.67 -7.65 17.09
CA ARG A 232 9.51 -7.55 15.89
C ARG A 232 10.77 -6.72 16.17
N VAL A 233 11.07 -5.77 15.26
CA VAL A 233 12.26 -4.92 15.39
C VAL A 233 12.24 -4.05 16.64
N LEU A 234 11.06 -3.58 17.06
CA LEU A 234 10.93 -2.83 18.31
C LEU A 234 11.32 -3.69 19.52
N GLY A 235 10.85 -4.94 19.54
CA GLY A 235 11.21 -5.89 20.60
C GLY A 235 12.70 -6.24 20.61
N ALA A 236 13.26 -6.52 19.44
CA ALA A 236 14.71 -6.80 19.31
C ALA A 236 15.55 -5.66 19.86
N GLY A 237 15.24 -4.43 19.45
CA GLY A 237 16.01 -3.28 19.88
C GLY A 237 15.84 -2.92 21.34
N THR A 238 14.60 -2.95 21.84
CA THR A 238 14.35 -2.68 23.26
C THR A 238 15.06 -3.72 24.14
N ALA A 239 15.01 -5.01 23.79
CA ALA A 239 15.70 -6.06 24.51
C ALA A 239 17.22 -5.79 24.54
N MET A 240 17.82 -5.45 23.38
CA MET A 240 19.25 -5.21 23.31
C MET A 240 19.70 -3.95 24.07
N ILE A 241 18.88 -2.89 24.06
CA ILE A 241 19.15 -1.69 24.88
C ILE A 241 19.10 -2.04 26.36
N ILE A 242 18.10 -2.78 26.82
CA ILE A 242 17.98 -3.21 28.21
C ILE A 242 19.18 -4.06 28.62
N ILE A 243 19.53 -5.07 27.82
CA ILE A 243 20.65 -5.95 28.09
C ILE A 243 21.95 -5.16 28.15
N ALA A 244 22.21 -4.31 27.13
CA ALA A 244 23.41 -3.49 27.09
C ALA A 244 23.51 -2.56 28.32
N THR A 245 22.41 -1.92 28.72
CA THR A 245 22.39 -1.01 29.88
C THR A 245 22.72 -1.76 31.17
N ILE A 246 22.12 -2.94 31.40
CA ILE A 246 22.38 -3.73 32.60
C ILE A 246 23.82 -4.23 32.60
N VAL A 247 24.30 -4.76 31.48
CA VAL A 247 25.65 -5.30 31.32
C VAL A 247 26.74 -4.24 31.54
N LEU A 248 26.47 -3.00 31.09
CA LEU A 248 27.40 -1.89 31.23
C LEU A 248 27.38 -1.26 32.65
N ALA A 249 26.24 -1.34 33.34
CA ALA A 249 26.06 -0.82 34.70
C ALA A 249 26.69 -1.73 35.76
N GLU A 250 26.86 -3.02 35.48
CA GLU A 250 27.45 -3.97 36.41
C GLU A 250 28.99 -3.88 36.35
N PRO A 251 29.71 -3.88 37.51
CA PRO A 251 31.16 -3.90 37.52
C PRO A 251 31.65 -5.16 36.79
N VAL A 252 32.54 -4.97 35.85
CA VAL A 252 33.08 -6.04 34.98
C VAL A 252 33.53 -7.23 35.85
N PRO A 253 33.02 -8.45 35.64
CA PRO A 253 33.37 -9.60 36.47
C PRO A 253 34.90 -9.82 36.52
N LYS A 254 35.44 -10.03 37.68
CA LYS A 254 36.86 -10.45 37.83
C LYS A 254 37.03 -11.90 37.36
N ILE A 255 37.02 -12.12 36.06
CA ILE A 255 37.44 -13.39 35.44
C ILE A 255 38.99 -13.39 35.39
N PRO A 256 39.66 -14.54 35.38
CA PRO A 256 41.12 -14.58 35.33
C PRO A 256 41.73 -14.15 33.98
N PHE A 257 41.03 -13.35 33.21
CA PHE A 257 41.46 -12.73 31.97
C PHE A 257 41.74 -11.25 32.20
N ASP A 258 42.61 -10.69 31.38
CA ASP A 258 42.88 -9.27 31.32
C ASP A 258 41.58 -8.47 31.08
N GLU A 259 41.43 -7.32 31.69
CA GLU A 259 40.22 -6.46 31.63
C GLU A 259 39.78 -6.15 30.20
N VAL A 260 40.76 -6.00 29.32
CA VAL A 260 40.54 -5.77 27.88
C VAL A 260 39.84 -6.95 27.21
N VAL A 261 40.27 -8.17 27.48
CA VAL A 261 39.66 -9.40 26.90
C VAL A 261 38.21 -9.55 27.36
N ARG A 262 37.93 -9.17 28.61
CA ARG A 262 36.56 -9.20 29.17
C ARG A 262 35.62 -8.22 28.46
N ILE A 263 36.08 -7.00 28.24
CA ILE A 263 35.31 -5.98 27.53
C ILE A 263 34.99 -6.46 26.10
N GLN A 264 36.00 -6.99 25.40
CA GLN A 264 35.81 -7.51 24.04
C GLN A 264 34.83 -8.70 23.97
N TYR A 265 34.88 -9.60 24.95
CA TYR A 265 33.94 -10.69 25.04
C TYR A 265 32.50 -10.19 25.18
N LEU A 266 32.25 -9.19 26.04
CA LEU A 266 30.94 -8.57 26.22
C LEU A 266 30.49 -7.84 24.94
N GLN A 267 31.38 -7.12 24.29
CA GLN A 267 31.08 -6.45 23.02
C GLN A 267 30.69 -7.46 21.93
N LEU A 268 31.44 -8.55 21.80
CA LEU A 268 31.16 -9.62 20.85
C LEU A 268 29.82 -10.31 21.15
N PHE A 269 29.53 -10.62 22.42
CA PHE A 269 28.27 -11.21 22.86
C PHE A 269 27.07 -10.31 22.50
N LEU A 270 27.17 -9.02 22.81
CA LEU A 270 26.11 -8.05 22.49
C LEU A 270 25.94 -7.85 20.98
N ALA A 271 27.03 -7.78 20.23
CA ALA A 271 26.99 -7.65 18.78
C ALA A 271 26.34 -8.87 18.11
N VAL A 272 26.75 -10.09 18.46
CA VAL A 272 26.16 -11.33 17.94
C VAL A 272 24.68 -11.42 18.31
N SER A 273 24.33 -11.15 19.57
CA SER A 273 22.94 -11.18 20.04
C SER A 273 22.07 -10.16 19.28
N SER A 274 22.60 -8.95 19.03
CA SER A 274 21.92 -7.91 18.24
C SER A 274 21.66 -8.36 16.82
N ILE A 275 22.66 -8.94 16.15
CA ILE A 275 22.54 -9.45 14.79
C ILE A 275 21.48 -10.57 14.73
N VAL A 276 21.50 -11.51 15.67
CA VAL A 276 20.53 -12.62 15.73
C VAL A 276 19.12 -12.08 15.93
N CYS A 277 18.91 -11.18 16.90
CA CYS A 277 17.59 -10.57 17.14
C CYS A 277 17.11 -9.74 15.96
N ALA A 278 17.97 -8.93 15.34
CA ALA A 278 17.62 -8.15 14.15
C ALA A 278 17.25 -9.04 12.97
N ARG A 279 17.96 -10.15 12.75
CA ARG A 279 17.64 -11.15 11.72
C ARG A 279 16.31 -11.85 11.98
N ALA A 280 16.08 -12.28 13.21
CA ALA A 280 14.82 -12.89 13.60
C ALA A 280 13.64 -11.92 13.36
N ALA A 281 13.77 -10.66 13.77
CA ALA A 281 12.79 -9.63 13.52
C ALA A 281 12.52 -9.41 12.02
N GLY A 282 13.57 -9.35 11.21
CA GLY A 282 13.48 -9.20 9.75
C GLY A 282 12.72 -10.35 9.08
N LEU A 283 13.05 -11.60 9.44
CA LEU A 283 12.37 -12.80 8.92
C LEU A 283 10.89 -12.84 9.31
N LEU A 284 10.56 -12.49 10.55
CA LEU A 284 9.19 -12.42 11.02
C LEU A 284 8.37 -11.34 10.29
N ASN A 285 8.94 -10.15 10.08
CA ASN A 285 8.30 -9.10 9.28
C ASN A 285 8.06 -9.53 7.83
N GLN A 286 9.01 -10.22 7.22
CA GLN A 286 8.88 -10.74 5.86
C GLN A 286 7.75 -11.78 5.78
N ARG A 287 7.68 -12.69 6.75
CA ARG A 287 6.60 -13.68 6.86
C ARG A 287 5.23 -13.01 6.95
N ASP A 288 5.07 -12.01 7.83
CA ASP A 288 3.82 -11.28 8.02
C ASP A 288 3.38 -10.58 6.72
N LEU A 289 4.33 -10.00 5.97
CA LEU A 289 4.06 -9.37 4.68
C LEU A 289 3.59 -10.41 3.63
N HIS A 290 4.28 -11.55 3.53
CA HIS A 290 3.90 -12.63 2.62
C HIS A 290 2.51 -13.18 2.94
N GLN A 291 2.21 -13.41 4.21
CA GLN A 291 0.88 -13.86 4.63
C GLN A 291 -0.21 -12.85 4.23
N ALA A 292 0.01 -11.56 4.45
CA ALA A 292 -0.94 -10.53 4.05
C ALA A 292 -1.17 -10.48 2.52
N ILE A 293 -0.13 -10.73 1.71
CA ILE A 293 -0.25 -10.79 0.24
C ILE A 293 -1.06 -12.04 -0.16
N ILE A 294 -0.75 -13.20 0.42
CA ILE A 294 -1.46 -14.46 0.15
C ILE A 294 -2.94 -14.32 0.50
N GLU A 295 -3.27 -13.78 1.67
CA GLU A 295 -4.66 -13.57 2.08
C GLU A 295 -5.41 -12.63 1.12
N ARG A 296 -4.76 -11.54 0.65
CA ARG A 296 -5.38 -10.64 -0.33
C ARG A 296 -5.65 -11.35 -1.66
N ARG A 297 -4.70 -12.16 -2.14
CA ARG A 297 -4.87 -12.96 -3.36
C ARG A 297 -5.99 -13.98 -3.19
N HIS A 298 -6.02 -14.68 -2.08
CA HIS A 298 -7.05 -15.67 -1.76
C HIS A 298 -8.45 -15.02 -1.74
N ARG A 299 -8.62 -13.89 -1.03
CA ARG A 299 -9.90 -13.14 -1.00
C ARG A 299 -10.35 -12.70 -2.40
N ARG A 300 -9.42 -12.27 -3.27
CA ARG A 300 -9.75 -11.93 -4.66
C ARG A 300 -10.19 -13.16 -5.45
N ALA A 301 -9.47 -14.26 -5.34
CA ALA A 301 -9.81 -15.51 -6.03
C ALA A 301 -11.18 -16.07 -5.60
N VAL A 302 -11.47 -16.06 -4.29
CA VAL A 302 -12.78 -16.48 -3.76
C VAL A 302 -13.91 -15.58 -4.26
N ARG A 303 -13.70 -14.25 -4.32
CA ARG A 303 -14.72 -13.32 -4.87
C ARG A 303 -14.96 -13.59 -6.36
N ALA A 304 -13.90 -13.76 -7.15
CA ALA A 304 -14.01 -14.08 -8.57
C ALA A 304 -14.75 -15.42 -8.81
N SER A 305 -14.41 -16.46 -8.03
CA SER A 305 -15.07 -17.77 -8.11
C SER A 305 -16.56 -17.69 -7.76
N ARG A 306 -16.92 -16.97 -6.68
CA ARG A 306 -18.33 -16.77 -6.29
C ARG A 306 -19.10 -15.99 -7.37
N PHE A 307 -18.50 -14.95 -7.92
CA PHE A 307 -19.10 -14.20 -9.02
C PHE A 307 -19.36 -15.10 -10.23
N LYS A 308 -18.37 -15.91 -10.65
CA LYS A 308 -18.52 -16.86 -11.75
C LYS A 308 -19.66 -17.88 -11.50
N SER A 309 -19.77 -18.41 -10.29
CA SER A 309 -20.83 -19.36 -9.93
C SER A 309 -22.22 -18.71 -9.95
N GLN A 310 -22.33 -17.48 -9.43
CA GLN A 310 -23.59 -16.71 -9.49
C GLN A 310 -23.99 -16.39 -10.92
N LEU A 311 -23.03 -15.99 -11.76
CA LEU A 311 -23.22 -15.74 -13.18
C LEU A 311 -23.80 -16.96 -13.88
N LEU A 312 -23.18 -18.13 -13.73
CA LEU A 312 -23.66 -19.38 -14.33
C LEU A 312 -25.07 -19.77 -13.86
N ALA A 313 -25.37 -19.57 -12.58
CA ALA A 313 -26.70 -19.86 -12.05
C ALA A 313 -27.79 -18.95 -12.67
N HIS A 314 -27.49 -17.63 -12.77
CA HIS A 314 -28.42 -16.68 -13.41
C HIS A 314 -28.61 -16.95 -14.91
N VAL A 315 -27.53 -17.19 -15.65
CA VAL A 315 -27.56 -17.56 -17.07
C VAL A 315 -28.44 -18.77 -17.28
N SER A 316 -28.26 -19.82 -16.47
CA SER A 316 -29.05 -21.05 -16.56
C SER A 316 -30.56 -20.78 -16.38
N HIS A 317 -30.90 -19.87 -15.46
CA HIS A 317 -32.29 -19.49 -15.22
C HIS A 317 -32.89 -18.69 -16.40
N GLU A 318 -32.16 -17.68 -16.87
CA GLU A 318 -32.61 -16.77 -17.95
C GLU A 318 -32.67 -17.47 -19.32
N VAL A 319 -31.89 -18.53 -19.55
CA VAL A 319 -31.96 -19.38 -20.75
C VAL A 319 -33.13 -20.34 -20.66
N ARG A 320 -33.42 -20.91 -19.49
CA ARG A 320 -34.46 -21.93 -19.31
C ARG A 320 -35.87 -21.39 -19.64
N SER A 321 -36.17 -20.17 -19.24
CA SER A 321 -37.51 -19.58 -19.42
C SER A 321 -37.93 -19.48 -20.90
N PRO A 322 -37.17 -18.77 -21.77
CA PRO A 322 -37.49 -18.67 -23.19
C PRO A 322 -37.43 -20.02 -23.92
N LEU A 323 -36.47 -20.88 -23.55
CA LEU A 323 -36.38 -22.23 -24.12
C LEU A 323 -37.63 -23.08 -23.82
N SER A 324 -38.11 -23.01 -22.58
CA SER A 324 -39.35 -23.71 -22.20
C SER A 324 -40.58 -23.17 -22.96
N ALA A 325 -40.64 -21.86 -23.21
CA ALA A 325 -41.70 -21.24 -24.02
C ALA A 325 -41.62 -21.72 -25.49
N ILE A 326 -40.43 -21.73 -26.09
CA ILE A 326 -40.22 -22.23 -27.46
C ILE A 326 -40.68 -23.68 -27.56
N ILE A 327 -40.20 -24.56 -26.67
CA ILE A 327 -40.57 -25.98 -26.67
C ILE A 327 -42.06 -26.17 -26.46
N GLY A 328 -42.65 -25.48 -25.48
CA GLY A 328 -44.08 -25.61 -25.17
C GLY A 328 -44.98 -25.17 -26.33
N PHE A 329 -44.72 -24.00 -26.93
CA PHE A 329 -45.51 -23.51 -28.05
C PHE A 329 -45.26 -24.31 -29.34
N SER A 330 -44.03 -24.80 -29.57
CA SER A 330 -43.75 -25.71 -30.70
C SER A 330 -44.52 -27.04 -30.57
N SER A 331 -44.57 -27.65 -29.39
CA SER A 331 -45.31 -28.87 -29.14
C SER A 331 -46.84 -28.68 -29.32
N MET A 332 -47.35 -27.49 -28.96
CA MET A 332 -48.77 -27.14 -29.19
C MET A 332 -49.09 -26.99 -30.69
N LEU A 333 -48.15 -26.43 -31.47
CA LEU A 333 -48.29 -26.35 -32.94
C LEU A 333 -48.25 -27.73 -33.60
N GLU A 334 -47.38 -28.62 -33.14
CA GLU A 334 -47.20 -29.98 -33.67
C GLU A 334 -48.40 -30.89 -33.37
N GLY A 335 -49.01 -30.73 -32.20
CA GLY A 335 -50.14 -31.56 -31.74
C GLY A 335 -51.47 -31.36 -32.50
N GLY A 336 -51.53 -30.46 -33.47
CA GLY A 336 -52.66 -30.29 -34.39
C GLY A 336 -54.04 -29.88 -33.77
N SER A 337 -54.03 -29.58 -32.45
CA SER A 337 -55.25 -29.22 -31.70
C SER A 337 -55.60 -27.72 -31.79
N LEU A 338 -54.89 -26.94 -32.56
CA LEU A 338 -55.02 -25.49 -32.66
C LEU A 338 -55.83 -25.07 -33.89
N SER A 339 -56.71 -24.10 -33.71
CA SER A 339 -57.39 -23.46 -34.85
C SER A 339 -56.30 -22.74 -35.70
N ALA A 340 -56.48 -22.82 -37.05
CA ALA A 340 -55.55 -22.16 -37.99
C ALA A 340 -55.35 -20.66 -37.73
N GLN A 341 -56.22 -20.02 -36.99
CA GLN A 341 -56.18 -18.62 -36.59
C GLN A 341 -55.15 -18.32 -35.50
N ARG A 342 -54.77 -19.30 -34.64
CA ARG A 342 -53.77 -19.12 -33.53
C ARG A 342 -52.35 -19.53 -33.87
N ALA A 343 -52.16 -20.25 -34.94
CA ALA A 343 -50.81 -20.68 -35.36
C ALA A 343 -49.83 -19.52 -35.58
N PRO A 344 -50.22 -18.38 -36.21
CA PRO A 344 -49.33 -17.23 -36.35
C PRO A 344 -48.96 -16.59 -35.03
N GLU A 345 -49.85 -16.57 -34.04
CA GLU A 345 -49.59 -16.03 -32.69
C GLU A 345 -48.51 -16.85 -31.99
N PHE A 346 -48.59 -18.17 -32.03
CA PHE A 346 -47.61 -19.05 -31.41
C PHE A 346 -46.25 -19.02 -32.13
N ALA A 347 -46.27 -18.94 -33.46
CA ALA A 347 -45.03 -18.73 -34.24
C ALA A 347 -44.36 -17.42 -33.88
N ALA A 348 -45.09 -16.34 -33.67
CA ALA A 348 -44.55 -15.06 -33.22
C ALA A 348 -43.94 -15.15 -31.82
N ILE A 349 -44.57 -15.89 -30.88
CA ILE A 349 -44.03 -16.11 -29.53
C ILE A 349 -42.72 -16.91 -29.61
N ILE A 350 -42.64 -17.94 -30.44
CA ILE A 350 -41.46 -18.75 -30.65
C ILE A 350 -40.33 -17.89 -31.20
N ALA A 351 -40.60 -17.10 -32.25
CA ALA A 351 -39.62 -16.20 -32.88
C ALA A 351 -39.09 -15.17 -31.86
N HIS A 352 -39.99 -14.52 -31.12
CA HIS A 352 -39.61 -13.55 -30.08
C HIS A 352 -38.71 -14.16 -29.00
N ASN A 353 -39.00 -15.36 -28.51
CA ASN A 353 -38.16 -16.04 -27.51
C ASN A 353 -36.84 -16.50 -28.12
N GLY A 354 -36.78 -16.85 -29.40
CA GLY A 354 -35.53 -17.11 -30.13
C GLY A 354 -34.62 -15.90 -30.20
N GLU A 355 -35.17 -14.73 -30.56
CA GLU A 355 -34.44 -13.46 -30.57
C GLU A 355 -33.96 -13.04 -29.18
N LEU A 356 -34.74 -13.33 -28.12
CA LEU A 356 -34.33 -13.07 -26.74
C LEU A 356 -33.14 -13.93 -26.35
N LEU A 357 -33.11 -15.22 -26.71
CA LEU A 357 -31.98 -16.12 -26.49
C LEU A 357 -30.73 -15.67 -27.24
N GLN A 358 -30.90 -15.24 -28.49
CA GLN A 358 -29.78 -14.74 -29.30
C GLN A 358 -29.16 -13.50 -28.65
N ARG A 359 -29.97 -12.53 -28.24
CA ARG A 359 -29.51 -11.34 -27.50
C ARG A 359 -28.77 -11.71 -26.22
N LEU A 360 -29.30 -12.66 -25.43
CA LEU A 360 -28.66 -13.13 -24.21
C LEU A 360 -27.31 -13.79 -24.49
N HIS A 361 -27.20 -14.58 -25.56
CA HIS A 361 -25.95 -15.19 -25.99
C HIS A 361 -24.88 -14.13 -26.37
N ASP A 362 -25.28 -13.13 -27.19
CA ASP A 362 -24.37 -12.07 -27.63
C ASP A 362 -23.89 -11.20 -26.44
N ASP A 363 -24.79 -10.90 -25.49
CA ASP A 363 -24.50 -10.21 -24.24
C ASP A 363 -23.48 -10.96 -23.39
N LEU A 364 -23.58 -12.29 -23.31
CA LEU A 364 -22.64 -13.12 -22.57
C LEU A 364 -21.26 -13.20 -23.26
N LEU A 365 -21.24 -13.25 -24.58
CA LEU A 365 -19.99 -13.21 -25.35
C LEU A 365 -19.27 -11.87 -25.16
N ASP A 366 -19.99 -10.75 -25.22
CA ASP A 366 -19.43 -9.43 -24.99
C ASP A 366 -18.85 -9.31 -23.57
N LEU A 367 -19.58 -9.78 -22.55
CA LEU A 367 -19.10 -9.80 -21.17
C LEU A 367 -17.84 -10.66 -21.03
N SER A 368 -17.83 -11.87 -21.62
CA SER A 368 -16.67 -12.78 -21.58
C SER A 368 -15.43 -12.21 -22.28
N ARG A 369 -15.62 -11.58 -23.46
CA ARG A 369 -14.52 -10.93 -24.20
C ARG A 369 -13.95 -9.75 -23.43
N ALA A 370 -14.78 -9.00 -22.74
CA ALA A 370 -14.33 -7.87 -21.94
C ALA A 370 -13.54 -8.31 -20.70
N GLU A 371 -14.01 -9.36 -19.99
CA GLU A 371 -13.25 -9.91 -18.86
C GLU A 371 -11.87 -10.44 -19.29
N ALA A 372 -11.78 -10.98 -20.51
CA ALA A 372 -10.54 -11.44 -21.11
C ALA A 372 -9.64 -10.30 -21.65
N GLY A 373 -10.13 -9.05 -21.65
CA GLY A 373 -9.43 -7.92 -22.29
C GLY A 373 -9.35 -8.03 -23.82
N ALA A 374 -10.22 -8.85 -24.43
CA ALA A 374 -10.22 -9.20 -25.85
C ALA A 374 -11.35 -8.50 -26.63
N LEU A 375 -11.92 -7.44 -26.08
CA LEU A 375 -12.96 -6.67 -26.75
C LEU A 375 -12.33 -5.84 -27.86
N ASN A 376 -12.69 -6.12 -29.10
CA ASN A 376 -12.19 -5.38 -30.26
C ASN A 376 -13.14 -4.21 -30.56
N ILE A 377 -12.64 -2.97 -30.49
CA ILE A 377 -13.36 -1.73 -30.76
C ILE A 377 -12.81 -1.10 -32.03
N GLN A 378 -13.68 -0.87 -33.01
CA GLN A 378 -13.32 -0.22 -34.28
C GLN A 378 -13.68 1.27 -34.22
N PHE A 379 -12.73 2.08 -33.75
CA PHE A 379 -12.95 3.51 -33.62
C PHE A 379 -13.12 4.22 -34.95
N GLN A 380 -14.21 4.96 -35.08
CA GLN A 380 -14.54 5.79 -36.23
C GLN A 380 -15.14 7.12 -35.75
N ARG A 381 -15.18 8.11 -36.63
CA ARG A 381 -15.92 9.36 -36.41
C ARG A 381 -17.41 9.07 -36.60
N VAL A 382 -18.18 9.07 -35.53
CA VAL A 382 -19.61 8.72 -35.53
C VAL A 382 -20.46 9.98 -35.27
N PRO A 383 -21.28 10.43 -36.22
CA PRO A 383 -22.22 11.53 -36.01
C PRO A 383 -23.34 11.09 -35.05
N VAL A 384 -23.44 11.76 -33.89
CA VAL A 384 -24.38 11.37 -32.83
C VAL A 384 -25.85 11.54 -33.27
N GLY A 385 -26.16 12.61 -33.98
CA GLY A 385 -27.53 12.92 -34.40
C GLY A 385 -28.14 11.87 -35.32
N SER A 386 -27.41 11.38 -36.33
CA SER A 386 -27.88 10.33 -37.24
C SER A 386 -28.02 8.99 -36.51
N THR A 387 -27.09 8.64 -35.67
CA THR A 387 -27.14 7.40 -34.87
C THR A 387 -28.34 7.38 -33.95
N LEU A 388 -28.61 8.48 -33.24
CA LEU A 388 -29.82 8.59 -32.40
C LEU A 388 -31.10 8.47 -33.19
N LYS A 389 -31.21 9.13 -34.35
CA LYS A 389 -32.40 9.02 -35.23
C LYS A 389 -32.64 7.57 -35.66
N THR A 390 -31.58 6.84 -36.03
CA THR A 390 -31.66 5.42 -36.40
C THR A 390 -32.12 4.54 -35.24
N CYS A 391 -31.51 4.68 -34.05
CA CYS A 391 -31.87 3.91 -32.85
C CYS A 391 -33.33 4.19 -32.42
N VAL A 392 -33.73 5.46 -32.37
CA VAL A 392 -35.11 5.84 -32.02
C VAL A 392 -36.09 5.34 -33.05
N GLY A 393 -35.75 5.39 -34.36
CA GLY A 393 -36.57 4.85 -35.43
C GLY A 393 -36.80 3.34 -35.30
N ALA A 394 -35.76 2.58 -35.04
CA ALA A 394 -35.83 1.14 -34.83
C ALA A 394 -36.71 0.76 -33.63
N ILE A 395 -36.57 1.48 -32.51
CA ILE A 395 -37.36 1.23 -31.30
C ILE A 395 -38.84 1.58 -31.50
N ARG A 396 -39.18 2.63 -32.25
CA ARG A 396 -40.56 2.98 -32.56
C ARG A 396 -41.29 1.91 -33.39
N MET A 397 -40.54 1.16 -34.20
CA MET A 397 -41.10 0.05 -35.01
C MET A 397 -41.30 -1.22 -34.18
N ASP A 398 -40.72 -1.33 -32.98
CA ASP A 398 -40.91 -2.48 -32.10
C ASP A 398 -42.23 -2.35 -31.32
N ALA A 399 -43.26 -3.00 -31.84
CA ALA A 399 -44.61 -3.00 -31.27
C ALA A 399 -44.70 -3.55 -29.82
N THR A 400 -43.66 -4.25 -29.35
CA THR A 400 -43.60 -4.83 -28.00
C THR A 400 -43.26 -3.81 -26.92
N LEU A 401 -42.70 -2.65 -27.28
CA LEU A 401 -42.27 -1.62 -26.34
C LEU A 401 -43.36 -0.58 -25.99
N GLY A 402 -44.56 -0.70 -26.55
CA GLY A 402 -45.76 0.06 -26.17
C GLY A 402 -45.62 1.57 -26.33
N GLY A 403 -46.10 2.09 -27.42
CA GLY A 403 -46.56 3.45 -27.78
C GLY A 403 -46.04 4.74 -27.14
N LYS A 404 -44.95 4.69 -26.38
CA LYS A 404 -44.34 5.89 -25.76
C LYS A 404 -43.58 6.72 -26.78
N ASP A 405 -43.75 8.04 -26.71
CA ASP A 405 -43.00 8.96 -27.57
C ASP A 405 -41.55 9.13 -27.09
N VAL A 406 -40.61 9.16 -28.05
CA VAL A 406 -39.23 9.55 -27.81
C VAL A 406 -38.99 10.93 -28.45
N LEU A 407 -38.71 11.93 -27.64
CA LEU A 407 -38.39 13.27 -28.09
C LEU A 407 -36.87 13.49 -28.12
N ILE A 408 -36.36 13.78 -29.31
CA ILE A 408 -34.99 14.27 -29.47
C ILE A 408 -35.06 15.79 -29.31
N GLU A 409 -34.71 16.31 -28.10
CA GLU A 409 -34.89 17.72 -27.75
C GLU A 409 -33.78 18.60 -28.29
N THR A 410 -32.54 18.20 -28.04
CA THR A 410 -31.36 19.01 -28.42
C THR A 410 -30.23 18.08 -28.84
N VAL A 411 -29.80 18.22 -30.09
CA VAL A 411 -28.60 17.57 -30.61
C VAL A 411 -27.84 18.63 -31.38
N GLU A 412 -26.61 18.92 -30.97
CA GLU A 412 -25.73 19.79 -31.74
C GLU A 412 -25.48 19.16 -33.11
N GLU A 413 -25.76 19.90 -34.20
CA GLU A 413 -25.70 19.35 -35.57
C GLU A 413 -24.33 18.80 -35.95
N ALA A 414 -23.25 19.37 -35.43
CA ALA A 414 -21.88 18.93 -35.72
C ALA A 414 -21.32 17.91 -34.72
N LEU A 415 -22.10 17.50 -33.69
CA LEU A 415 -21.62 16.61 -32.65
C LEU A 415 -21.25 15.23 -33.21
N ALA A 416 -19.96 14.91 -33.18
CA ALA A 416 -19.44 13.60 -33.54
C ALA A 416 -18.49 13.08 -32.45
N VAL A 417 -18.55 11.80 -32.17
CA VAL A 417 -17.72 11.14 -31.15
C VAL A 417 -16.79 10.11 -31.82
N GLN A 418 -15.67 9.85 -31.18
CA GLN A 418 -14.75 8.78 -31.57
C GLN A 418 -15.22 7.48 -30.93
N ALA A 419 -15.94 6.67 -31.70
CA ALA A 419 -16.60 5.48 -31.19
C ALA A 419 -16.68 4.37 -32.24
N ASP A 420 -17.02 3.17 -31.82
CA ASP A 420 -17.44 2.08 -32.70
C ASP A 420 -18.95 2.27 -32.98
N PRO A 421 -19.38 2.44 -34.24
CA PRO A 421 -20.78 2.72 -34.55
C PRO A 421 -21.74 1.62 -34.13
N VAL A 422 -21.33 0.34 -34.24
CA VAL A 422 -22.16 -0.81 -33.82
C VAL A 422 -22.30 -0.83 -32.30
N ARG A 423 -21.19 -0.61 -31.60
CA ARG A 423 -21.20 -0.59 -30.13
C ARG A 423 -21.91 0.64 -29.57
N LEU A 424 -21.78 1.79 -30.21
CA LEU A 424 -22.55 2.98 -29.82
C LEU A 424 -24.07 2.74 -29.98
N ALA A 425 -24.48 2.16 -31.10
CA ALA A 425 -25.89 1.80 -31.30
C ALA A 425 -26.38 0.79 -30.26
N GLN A 426 -25.59 -0.22 -29.90
CA GLN A 426 -25.89 -1.19 -28.82
C GLN A 426 -26.04 -0.49 -27.45
N ILE A 427 -25.16 0.44 -27.09
CA ILE A 427 -25.27 1.22 -25.85
C ILE A 427 -26.57 2.03 -25.83
N LEU A 428 -26.86 2.77 -26.90
CA LEU A 428 -28.02 3.62 -27.00
C LEU A 428 -29.32 2.79 -26.94
N ASN A 429 -29.37 1.67 -27.66
CA ASN A 429 -30.51 0.76 -27.61
C ASN A 429 -30.76 0.21 -26.19
N ASN A 430 -29.68 -0.16 -25.47
CA ASN A 430 -29.80 -0.62 -24.08
C ASN A 430 -30.35 0.46 -23.16
N LEU A 431 -29.89 1.70 -23.29
CA LEU A 431 -30.33 2.82 -22.44
C LEU A 431 -31.76 3.26 -22.78
N ILE A 432 -32.10 3.37 -24.06
CA ILE A 432 -33.45 3.75 -24.50
C ILE A 432 -34.46 2.64 -24.15
N ALA A 433 -34.13 1.36 -24.38
CA ALA A 433 -34.98 0.24 -23.98
C ALA A 433 -35.23 0.21 -22.47
N ASN A 434 -34.24 0.54 -21.65
CA ASN A 434 -34.44 0.69 -20.22
C ASN A 434 -35.38 1.85 -19.87
N ALA A 435 -35.26 3.00 -20.53
CA ALA A 435 -36.17 4.11 -20.34
C ALA A 435 -37.64 3.75 -20.72
N PHE A 436 -37.85 2.92 -21.77
CA PHE A 436 -39.17 2.36 -22.10
C PHE A 436 -39.69 1.42 -21.01
N LYS A 437 -38.87 0.50 -20.56
CA LYS A 437 -39.26 -0.52 -19.58
C LYS A 437 -39.60 0.05 -18.20
N TYR A 438 -38.85 1.04 -17.75
CA TYR A 438 -38.93 1.56 -16.39
C TYR A 438 -39.57 2.96 -16.29
N GLY A 439 -39.79 3.64 -17.42
CA GLY A 439 -40.49 4.91 -17.47
C GLY A 439 -42.00 4.74 -17.27
N ASP A 440 -42.70 5.85 -16.90
CA ASP A 440 -44.16 5.87 -16.90
C ASP A 440 -44.74 5.85 -18.34
N ASN A 441 -46.04 5.56 -18.48
CA ASN A 441 -46.67 5.45 -19.79
C ASN A 441 -47.21 6.79 -20.34
N PHE A 442 -47.06 7.86 -19.56
CA PHE A 442 -47.70 9.15 -19.85
C PHE A 442 -46.73 10.22 -20.28
N SER A 443 -45.45 10.04 -19.97
CA SER A 443 -44.41 11.01 -20.26
C SER A 443 -43.48 10.54 -21.37
N PRO A 444 -43.07 11.42 -22.30
CA PRO A 444 -42.12 11.05 -23.34
C PRO A 444 -40.72 10.82 -22.77
N ILE A 445 -39.98 9.94 -23.41
CA ILE A 445 -38.54 9.77 -23.16
C ILE A 445 -37.81 10.90 -23.88
N ARG A 446 -36.97 11.64 -23.18
CA ARG A 446 -36.21 12.77 -23.72
C ARG A 446 -34.76 12.39 -23.95
N VAL A 447 -34.27 12.70 -25.14
CA VAL A 447 -32.87 12.46 -25.53
C VAL A 447 -32.23 13.79 -25.86
N ARG A 448 -31.04 14.03 -25.28
CA ARG A 448 -30.22 15.22 -25.52
C ARG A 448 -28.81 14.81 -25.85
N ALA A 449 -28.11 15.60 -26.66
CA ALA A 449 -26.70 15.39 -26.92
C ALA A 449 -26.00 16.72 -27.18
N HIS A 450 -24.87 16.96 -26.50
CA HIS A 450 -24.09 18.19 -26.59
C HIS A 450 -22.61 17.93 -26.28
N ALA A 451 -21.75 18.84 -26.72
CA ALA A 451 -20.33 18.79 -26.37
C ALA A 451 -20.10 19.33 -24.95
N LEU A 452 -19.11 18.76 -24.25
CA LEU A 452 -18.61 19.23 -22.97
C LEU A 452 -17.28 19.96 -23.15
N GLU A 453 -16.93 20.86 -22.23
CA GLU A 453 -15.70 21.64 -22.26
C GLU A 453 -14.43 20.78 -22.10
N ASP A 454 -14.54 19.57 -21.52
CA ASP A 454 -13.43 18.65 -21.26
C ASP A 454 -13.08 17.73 -22.43
N GLY A 455 -13.62 17.99 -23.62
CA GLY A 455 -13.34 17.22 -24.85
C GLY A 455 -14.17 15.95 -25.02
N PHE A 456 -15.29 15.84 -24.32
CA PHE A 456 -16.27 14.75 -24.45
C PHE A 456 -17.58 15.22 -25.07
N GLY A 457 -18.26 14.33 -25.79
CA GLY A 457 -19.65 14.49 -26.20
C GLY A 457 -20.54 13.73 -25.25
N ARG A 458 -21.51 14.40 -24.63
CA ARG A 458 -22.50 13.81 -23.72
C ARG A 458 -23.78 13.49 -24.45
N ILE A 459 -24.29 12.27 -24.21
CA ILE A 459 -25.61 11.83 -24.66
C ILE A 459 -26.43 11.44 -23.42
N GLU A 460 -27.56 12.11 -23.24
CA GLU A 460 -28.45 11.94 -22.09
C GLU A 460 -29.78 11.33 -22.50
N ILE A 461 -30.27 10.39 -21.69
CA ILE A 461 -31.61 9.77 -21.85
C ILE A 461 -32.35 9.95 -20.53
N VAL A 462 -33.48 10.64 -20.58
CA VAL A 462 -34.27 11.01 -19.41
C VAL A 462 -35.69 10.42 -19.54
N ASN A 463 -36.10 9.72 -18.53
CA ASN A 463 -37.48 9.20 -18.41
C ASN A 463 -38.11 9.58 -17.06
N ALA A 464 -39.38 9.88 -17.05
CA ALA A 464 -40.16 9.95 -15.83
C ALA A 464 -40.53 8.52 -15.36
N GLY A 465 -40.72 8.34 -14.03
CA GLY A 465 -41.05 7.05 -13.47
C GLY A 465 -40.73 6.89 -12.00
N PRO A 466 -40.75 5.65 -11.47
CA PRO A 466 -40.56 5.39 -10.03
C PRO A 466 -39.15 5.74 -9.54
N GLY A 467 -38.18 5.86 -10.45
CA GLY A 467 -36.81 6.15 -10.10
C GLY A 467 -36.05 4.95 -9.52
N ILE A 468 -34.81 5.19 -9.07
CA ILE A 468 -33.91 4.18 -8.50
C ILE A 468 -33.72 4.48 -7.02
N PRO A 469 -34.08 3.57 -6.11
CA PRO A 469 -33.88 3.74 -4.67
C PRO A 469 -32.41 3.93 -4.31
N ALA A 470 -32.13 4.70 -3.25
CA ALA A 470 -30.76 4.96 -2.80
C ALA A 470 -29.98 3.69 -2.47
N SER A 471 -30.66 2.65 -1.94
CA SER A 471 -30.07 1.36 -1.62
C SER A 471 -29.60 0.56 -2.83
N GLU A 472 -30.15 0.84 -4.01
CA GLU A 472 -29.85 0.10 -5.26
C GLU A 472 -28.84 0.82 -6.16
N ARG A 473 -28.55 2.11 -5.89
CA ARG A 473 -27.69 2.94 -6.74
C ARG A 473 -26.31 2.33 -7.03
N GLN A 474 -25.66 1.73 -6.04
CA GLN A 474 -24.36 1.10 -6.20
C GLN A 474 -24.38 -0.18 -7.05
N ALA A 475 -25.56 -0.75 -7.24
CA ALA A 475 -25.74 -2.03 -7.92
C ALA A 475 -26.32 -1.91 -9.34
N VAL A 476 -26.71 -0.72 -9.79
CA VAL A 476 -27.38 -0.49 -11.08
C VAL A 476 -26.59 -1.03 -12.28
N PHE A 477 -25.28 -0.88 -12.26
CA PHE A 477 -24.38 -1.34 -13.33
C PHE A 477 -23.80 -2.75 -13.09
N LEU A 478 -24.20 -3.43 -12.00
CA LEU A 478 -23.75 -4.81 -11.78
C LEU A 478 -24.54 -5.78 -12.67
N PRO A 479 -23.88 -6.76 -13.29
CA PRO A 479 -24.55 -7.78 -14.11
C PRO A 479 -25.63 -8.52 -13.32
N PHE A 480 -26.75 -8.86 -13.98
CA PHE A 480 -27.88 -9.61 -13.43
C PHE A 480 -28.61 -8.96 -12.24
N ARG A 481 -28.36 -7.67 -12.00
CA ARG A 481 -29.07 -6.91 -10.97
C ARG A 481 -30.33 -6.28 -11.55
N ARG A 482 -31.42 -6.44 -10.81
CA ARG A 482 -32.75 -5.87 -11.13
C ARG A 482 -33.33 -5.26 -9.86
N SER A 483 -34.06 -4.15 -9.98
CA SER A 483 -34.76 -3.57 -8.84
C SER A 483 -35.71 -4.56 -8.21
N ALA A 484 -35.68 -4.69 -6.89
CA ALA A 484 -36.55 -5.63 -6.16
C ALA A 484 -38.04 -5.30 -6.31
N GLU A 485 -38.37 -4.01 -6.43
CA GLU A 485 -39.76 -3.55 -6.51
C GLU A 485 -40.36 -3.66 -7.93
N VAL A 486 -39.57 -3.32 -8.94
CA VAL A 486 -40.03 -3.24 -10.35
C VAL A 486 -39.63 -4.48 -11.14
N GLY A 487 -38.58 -5.15 -10.75
CA GLY A 487 -37.95 -6.26 -11.47
C GLY A 487 -38.86 -7.51 -11.63
N ARG A 488 -39.85 -7.68 -10.78
CA ARG A 488 -40.82 -8.81 -10.92
C ARG A 488 -41.84 -8.61 -12.05
N ARG A 489 -42.06 -7.38 -12.49
CA ARG A 489 -43.06 -7.02 -13.48
C ARG A 489 -42.50 -6.76 -14.88
N VAL A 490 -41.21 -6.56 -15.01
CA VAL A 490 -40.55 -6.17 -16.27
C VAL A 490 -39.61 -7.28 -16.73
N PRO A 491 -39.78 -7.89 -17.91
CA PRO A 491 -38.91 -8.96 -18.40
C PRO A 491 -37.50 -8.43 -18.78
N GLY A 492 -36.45 -9.25 -18.50
CA GLY A 492 -35.07 -8.95 -18.93
C GLY A 492 -34.01 -9.54 -18.04
N ALA A 493 -32.85 -9.91 -18.61
CA ALA A 493 -31.76 -10.60 -17.96
C ALA A 493 -30.93 -9.72 -16.99
N GLY A 494 -31.15 -8.39 -16.97
CA GLY A 494 -30.36 -7.48 -16.13
C GLY A 494 -28.91 -7.27 -16.61
N LEU A 495 -28.62 -7.52 -17.88
CA LEU A 495 -27.30 -7.36 -18.49
C LEU A 495 -27.12 -6.01 -19.21
N GLY A 496 -28.15 -5.41 -19.73
CA GLY A 496 -28.07 -4.26 -20.64
C GLY A 496 -27.27 -3.07 -20.09
N LEU A 497 -27.49 -2.67 -18.82
CA LEU A 497 -26.73 -1.55 -18.21
C LEU A 497 -25.27 -1.91 -17.91
N SER A 498 -24.99 -3.14 -17.53
CA SER A 498 -23.62 -3.60 -17.31
C SER A 498 -22.83 -3.66 -18.61
N ILE A 499 -23.48 -4.09 -19.70
CA ILE A 499 -22.87 -4.09 -21.04
C ILE A 499 -22.70 -2.68 -21.56
N ALA A 500 -23.69 -1.80 -21.39
CA ALA A 500 -23.55 -0.40 -21.76
C ALA A 500 -22.34 0.24 -21.07
N LYS A 501 -22.17 0.02 -19.77
CA LYS A 501 -21.01 0.50 -19.01
C LYS A 501 -19.70 -0.05 -19.57
N LEU A 502 -19.63 -1.34 -19.77
CA LEU A 502 -18.47 -2.03 -20.30
C LEU A 502 -18.05 -1.49 -21.68
N LEU A 503 -19.01 -1.33 -22.58
CA LEU A 503 -18.79 -0.83 -23.93
C LEU A 503 -18.39 0.67 -23.94
N VAL A 504 -18.93 1.48 -23.05
CA VAL A 504 -18.56 2.88 -22.88
C VAL A 504 -17.13 2.98 -22.34
N GLU A 505 -16.80 2.23 -21.28
CA GLU A 505 -15.44 2.22 -20.70
C GLU A 505 -14.39 1.70 -21.67
N ALA A 506 -14.73 0.67 -22.48
CA ALA A 506 -13.85 0.14 -23.52
C ALA A 506 -13.56 1.17 -24.64
N GLN A 507 -14.43 2.15 -24.81
CA GLN A 507 -14.24 3.26 -25.77
C GLN A 507 -13.63 4.52 -25.12
N GLY A 508 -13.10 4.40 -23.89
CA GLY A 508 -12.49 5.52 -23.17
C GLY A 508 -13.49 6.54 -22.64
N GLY A 509 -14.77 6.19 -22.61
CA GLY A 509 -15.87 7.01 -22.14
C GLY A 509 -16.21 6.80 -20.66
N ARG A 510 -17.26 7.48 -20.23
CA ARG A 510 -17.86 7.39 -18.88
C ARG A 510 -19.37 7.23 -18.99
N ILE A 511 -19.96 6.47 -18.09
CA ILE A 511 -21.42 6.34 -17.95
C ILE A 511 -21.79 6.54 -16.49
N ASP A 512 -22.85 7.29 -16.26
CA ASP A 512 -23.40 7.48 -14.92
C ASP A 512 -24.90 7.82 -15.00
N PHE A 513 -25.55 8.00 -13.86
CA PHE A 513 -26.96 8.32 -13.79
C PHE A 513 -27.30 9.19 -12.58
N GLU A 514 -28.40 9.90 -12.71
CA GLU A 514 -29.05 10.62 -11.61
C GLU A 514 -30.51 10.19 -11.56
N SER A 515 -31.03 9.90 -10.38
CA SER A 515 -32.42 9.49 -10.21
C SER A 515 -33.02 10.14 -8.99
N VAL A 516 -34.19 10.74 -9.18
CA VAL A 516 -35.06 11.27 -8.14
C VAL A 516 -36.27 10.31 -8.01
N PRO A 517 -36.35 9.54 -6.91
CA PRO A 517 -37.44 8.60 -6.72
C PRO A 517 -38.82 9.24 -6.89
N GLY A 518 -39.72 8.59 -7.61
CA GLY A 518 -41.07 9.08 -7.91
C GLY A 518 -41.16 10.22 -8.93
N ARG A 519 -40.02 10.64 -9.53
CA ARG A 519 -40.00 11.78 -10.46
C ARG A 519 -39.36 11.43 -11.79
N GLN A 520 -38.02 11.22 -11.82
CA GLN A 520 -37.30 10.98 -13.06
C GLN A 520 -36.00 10.22 -12.84
N THR A 521 -35.53 9.56 -13.90
CA THR A 521 -34.19 9.00 -14.01
C THR A 521 -33.52 9.56 -15.26
N ARG A 522 -32.28 9.98 -15.14
CA ARG A 522 -31.43 10.47 -16.21
C ARG A 522 -30.18 9.58 -16.25
N PHE A 523 -29.97 8.89 -17.36
CA PHE A 523 -28.72 8.22 -17.68
C PHE A 523 -27.95 9.05 -18.68
N TRP A 524 -26.63 9.11 -18.57
CA TRP A 524 -25.79 9.74 -19.59
C TRP A 524 -24.52 8.93 -19.83
N ILE A 525 -24.03 9.09 -21.05
CA ILE A 525 -22.73 8.61 -21.48
C ILE A 525 -21.89 9.78 -22.00
N ASP A 526 -20.63 9.78 -21.68
CA ASP A 526 -19.63 10.72 -22.20
C ASP A 526 -18.64 9.93 -23.05
N LEU A 527 -18.49 10.27 -24.31
CA LEU A 527 -17.51 9.66 -25.23
C LEU A 527 -16.55 10.73 -25.76
N PRO A 528 -15.28 10.38 -26.06
CA PRO A 528 -14.34 11.35 -26.62
C PRO A 528 -14.89 11.97 -27.91
N LEU A 529 -14.77 13.29 -28.03
CA LEU A 529 -15.13 13.98 -29.28
C LEU A 529 -14.23 13.52 -30.42
N ALA A 530 -14.79 13.36 -31.61
CA ALA A 530 -14.02 13.15 -32.80
C ALA A 530 -13.35 14.47 -33.21
N ALA A 531 -12.03 14.41 -33.48
CA ALA A 531 -11.26 15.56 -33.95
C ALA A 531 -11.75 16.06 -35.31
#